data_de53af9aea3bae512684749de845ad68
#
_entry.id   de53af9aea3bae512684749de845ad68
#
_cell.length_a   1.000
_cell.length_b   1.000
_cell.length_c   1.000
_cell.angle_alpha   90.00
_cell.angle_beta   90.00
_cell.angle_gamma   90.00
#
_symmetry.space_group_name_H-M   'P 1'
#
loop_
_entity.id
_entity.type
_entity.pdbx_description
1 polymer ?
#
loop_
_entity_poly.entity_id
_entity_poly.type
_entity_poly.pdbx_seq_one_letter_code
_entity_poly.pdbx_strand_id
1 'polypeptide(L)'
;MRKLLKFLILIGVLLVYGCSHEVTLQTYFVEHQEASGFMSVDIPISFLNPDQIELSDIQQEAVDSIDKLNMIAYSLKDGTDEELKSQLAKVKTILKAEKYNDLMRGGNPTDGKLYIKYIGEDSEIDELIIFGFSLDNGFVIIRFLGDDMELSKIMELENIVDQLDTENANVEGFMKFLL
;
A
#
# COMPACT_ATOMS: atom_id res chain seq x y z
N MET A 1 11.30 -53.71 4.95
CA MET A 1 11.21 -52.77 6.07
C MET A 1 12.20 -51.61 5.99
N ARG A 2 13.51 -51.83 5.90
CA ARG A 2 14.52 -50.72 5.83
C ARG A 2 14.38 -49.78 4.62
N LYS A 3 13.91 -50.26 3.46
CA LYS A 3 13.66 -49.43 2.27
C LYS A 3 12.41 -48.56 2.43
N LEU A 4 11.35 -49.11 3.05
CA LEU A 4 10.11 -48.39 3.34
C LEU A 4 10.35 -47.26 4.37
N LEU A 5 11.15 -47.54 5.40
CA LEU A 5 11.52 -46.57 6.42
C LEU A 5 12.35 -45.41 5.83
N LYS A 6 13.28 -45.69 4.92
CA LYS A 6 14.06 -44.66 4.20
C LYS A 6 13.19 -43.82 3.30
N PHE A 7 12.18 -44.40 2.65
CA PHE A 7 11.22 -43.70 1.79
C PHE A 7 10.29 -42.77 2.62
N LEU A 8 9.84 -43.25 3.79
CA LEU A 8 9.06 -42.43 4.74
C LEU A 8 9.86 -41.24 5.31
N ILE A 9 11.15 -41.44 5.61
CA ILE A 9 12.04 -40.37 6.08
C ILE A 9 12.27 -39.34 4.96
N LEU A 10 12.42 -39.76 3.70
CA LEU A 10 12.60 -38.87 2.56
C LEU A 10 11.36 -38.01 2.31
N ILE A 11 10.15 -38.60 2.43
CA ILE A 11 8.89 -37.86 2.33
C ILE A 11 8.74 -36.86 3.50
N GLY A 12 9.11 -37.25 4.71
CA GLY A 12 9.08 -36.37 5.90
C GLY A 12 9.99 -35.16 5.76
N VAL A 13 11.16 -35.28 5.13
CA VAL A 13 12.10 -34.16 4.89
C VAL A 13 11.58 -33.21 3.82
N LEU A 14 10.85 -33.70 2.81
CA LEU A 14 10.24 -32.87 1.77
C LEU A 14 9.09 -31.98 2.29
N LEU A 15 8.41 -32.35 3.38
CA LEU A 15 7.33 -31.59 3.98
C LEU A 15 7.81 -30.44 4.89
N VAL A 16 9.10 -30.36 5.21
CA VAL A 16 9.67 -29.32 6.08
C VAL A 16 10.20 -28.11 5.28
N TYR A 17 10.18 -28.14 3.96
CA TYR A 17 10.39 -26.94 3.15
C TYR A 17 9.12 -26.07 3.26
N GLY A 18 8.91 -25.55 4.47
CA GLY A 18 7.85 -24.61 4.78
C GLY A 18 8.03 -23.35 3.96
N CYS A 19 6.95 -22.86 3.39
CA CYS A 19 6.84 -21.57 2.75
C CYS A 19 7.59 -20.51 3.57
N SER A 20 8.66 -19.96 3.02
CA SER A 20 9.15 -18.66 3.49
C SER A 20 8.02 -17.67 3.18
N HIS A 21 7.31 -17.23 4.20
CA HIS A 21 6.32 -16.18 4.05
C HIS A 21 7.08 -14.90 3.67
N GLU A 22 7.10 -14.60 2.39
CA GLU A 22 7.62 -13.33 1.92
C GLU A 22 6.71 -12.23 2.49
N VAL A 23 7.29 -11.35 3.30
CA VAL A 23 6.54 -10.24 3.89
C VAL A 23 6.20 -9.27 2.76
N THR A 24 4.92 -9.14 2.45
CA THR A 24 4.38 -8.25 1.41
C THR A 24 3.71 -7.04 2.04
N LEU A 25 3.39 -6.00 1.27
CA LEU A 25 2.56 -4.91 1.78
C LEU A 25 1.20 -5.42 2.26
N GLN A 26 0.60 -6.38 1.56
CA GLN A 26 -0.67 -6.96 1.98
C GLN A 26 -0.58 -7.59 3.37
N THR A 27 0.44 -8.41 3.65
CA THR A 27 0.64 -9.00 4.99
C THR A 27 0.97 -7.94 6.02
N TYR A 28 1.74 -6.90 5.65
CA TYR A 28 2.06 -5.78 6.52
C TYR A 28 0.80 -5.02 6.96
N PHE A 29 -0.13 -4.73 6.04
CA PHE A 29 -1.41 -4.08 6.36
C PHE A 29 -2.24 -4.91 7.33
N VAL A 30 -2.41 -6.22 7.06
CA VAL A 30 -3.18 -7.12 7.95
C VAL A 30 -2.57 -7.22 9.35
N GLU A 31 -1.25 -7.27 9.47
CA GLU A 31 -0.56 -7.36 10.76
C GLU A 31 -0.67 -6.08 11.60
N HIS A 32 -0.82 -4.91 10.97
CA HIS A 32 -0.76 -3.61 11.65
C HIS A 32 -2.11 -2.86 11.69
N GLN A 33 -3.16 -3.34 11.03
CA GLN A 33 -4.46 -2.64 10.97
C GLN A 33 -5.10 -2.32 12.32
N GLU A 34 -4.79 -3.11 13.36
CA GLU A 34 -5.29 -2.93 14.74
C GLU A 34 -4.15 -2.64 15.73
N ALA A 35 -2.93 -2.40 15.25
CA ALA A 35 -1.78 -2.18 16.11
C ALA A 35 -1.79 -0.76 16.69
N SER A 36 -1.29 -0.61 17.91
CA SER A 36 -1.17 0.70 18.57
C SER A 36 -0.25 1.64 17.76
N GLY A 37 -0.62 2.91 17.65
CA GLY A 37 0.10 3.92 16.86
C GLY A 37 -0.18 3.85 15.36
N PHE A 38 -1.00 2.89 14.90
CA PHE A 38 -1.43 2.79 13.52
C PHE A 38 -2.89 3.20 13.33
N MET A 39 -3.16 3.72 12.16
CA MET A 39 -4.50 3.91 11.62
C MET A 39 -4.59 3.25 10.25
N SER A 40 -5.62 2.46 10.01
CA SER A 40 -5.85 1.79 8.72
C SER A 40 -7.27 2.04 8.23
N VAL A 41 -7.42 2.27 6.92
CA VAL A 41 -8.70 2.51 6.26
C VAL A 41 -8.72 1.80 4.91
N ASP A 42 -9.82 1.11 4.62
CA ASP A 42 -10.13 0.53 3.31
C ASP A 42 -11.32 1.27 2.72
N ILE A 43 -11.14 1.86 1.54
CA ILE A 43 -12.14 2.71 0.88
C ILE A 43 -12.44 2.13 -0.50
N PRO A 44 -13.63 1.53 -0.72
CA PRO A 44 -14.10 1.23 -2.06
C PRO A 44 -14.22 2.52 -2.87
N ILE A 45 -13.85 2.49 -4.16
CA ILE A 45 -13.87 3.71 -4.99
C ILE A 45 -15.27 4.33 -5.08
N SER A 46 -16.31 3.52 -5.02
CA SER A 46 -17.70 3.97 -5.01
C SER A 46 -18.08 4.89 -3.84
N PHE A 47 -17.36 4.81 -2.70
CA PHE A 47 -17.58 5.71 -1.57
C PHE A 47 -17.07 7.13 -1.79
N LEU A 48 -16.20 7.33 -2.78
CA LEU A 48 -15.71 8.65 -3.16
C LEU A 48 -16.68 9.41 -4.08
N ASN A 49 -17.85 8.79 -4.36
CA ASN A 49 -18.93 9.37 -5.20
C ASN A 49 -18.42 9.95 -6.53
N PRO A 50 -17.64 9.18 -7.33
CA PRO A 50 -17.11 9.70 -8.58
C PRO A 50 -18.19 10.13 -9.57
N ASP A 51 -19.39 9.51 -9.50
CA ASP A 51 -20.57 9.87 -10.33
C ASP A 51 -21.10 11.29 -10.10
N GLN A 52 -20.66 11.97 -9.03
CA GLN A 52 -21.07 13.36 -8.71
C GLN A 52 -20.08 14.40 -9.26
N ILE A 53 -19.01 13.95 -9.90
CA ILE A 53 -17.94 14.79 -10.45
C ILE A 53 -18.02 14.73 -11.96
N GLU A 54 -17.84 15.87 -12.63
CA GLU A 54 -17.69 15.90 -14.09
C GLU A 54 -16.30 15.38 -14.47
N LEU A 55 -16.24 14.11 -14.89
CA LEU A 55 -15.03 13.46 -15.34
C LEU A 55 -14.90 13.53 -16.87
N SER A 56 -13.69 13.70 -17.36
CA SER A 56 -13.37 13.42 -18.77
C SER A 56 -13.41 11.90 -19.03
N ASP A 57 -13.51 11.50 -20.30
CA ASP A 57 -13.53 10.06 -20.68
C ASP A 57 -12.31 9.32 -20.10
N ILE A 58 -11.11 9.94 -20.14
CA ILE A 58 -9.88 9.35 -19.61
C ILE A 58 -9.93 9.21 -18.09
N GLN A 59 -10.47 10.21 -17.38
CA GLN A 59 -10.62 10.16 -15.91
C GLN A 59 -11.66 9.11 -15.52
N GLN A 60 -12.75 8.95 -16.28
CA GLN A 60 -13.75 7.93 -16.04
C GLN A 60 -13.13 6.52 -16.20
N GLU A 61 -12.38 6.28 -17.28
CA GLU A 61 -11.66 5.01 -17.47
C GLU A 61 -10.67 4.73 -16.33
N ALA A 62 -9.96 5.77 -15.83
CA ALA A 62 -9.07 5.63 -14.69
C ALA A 62 -9.82 5.25 -13.40
N VAL A 63 -10.95 5.92 -13.11
CA VAL A 63 -11.79 5.61 -11.94
C VAL A 63 -12.35 4.20 -12.03
N ASP A 64 -12.84 3.79 -13.20
CA ASP A 64 -13.46 2.48 -13.43
C ASP A 64 -12.44 1.32 -13.28
N SER A 65 -11.14 1.60 -13.47
CA SER A 65 -10.07 0.62 -13.29
C SER A 65 -9.63 0.44 -11.83
N ILE A 66 -10.06 1.31 -10.91
CA ILE A 66 -9.73 1.25 -9.49
C ILE A 66 -10.86 0.59 -8.71
N ASP A 67 -10.58 -0.50 -8.01
CA ASP A 67 -11.56 -1.16 -7.13
C ASP A 67 -11.66 -0.45 -5.78
N LYS A 68 -10.50 -0.18 -5.16
CA LYS A 68 -10.43 0.39 -3.80
C LYS A 68 -9.08 1.03 -3.49
N LEU A 69 -9.10 1.85 -2.45
CA LEU A 69 -7.91 2.38 -1.79
C LEU A 69 -7.72 1.68 -0.44
N ASN A 70 -6.51 1.21 -0.17
CA ASN A 70 -6.08 0.82 1.17
C ASN A 70 -5.10 1.87 1.68
N MET A 71 -5.31 2.32 2.90
CA MET A 71 -4.44 3.31 3.53
C MET A 71 -4.03 2.82 4.91
N ILE A 72 -2.75 2.97 5.24
CA ILE A 72 -2.23 2.74 6.59
C ILE A 72 -1.23 3.85 6.94
N ALA A 73 -1.32 4.35 8.17
CA ALA A 73 -0.42 5.36 8.68
C ALA A 73 0.10 4.99 10.06
N TYR A 74 1.29 5.44 10.39
CA TYR A 74 1.86 5.44 11.72
C TYR A 74 2.22 6.87 12.12
N SER A 75 1.74 7.32 13.30
CA SER A 75 1.99 8.67 13.79
C SER A 75 2.84 8.65 15.05
N LEU A 76 3.84 9.55 15.09
CA LEU A 76 4.64 9.78 16.30
C LEU A 76 3.85 10.40 17.46
N LYS A 77 2.67 10.99 17.23
CA LYS A 77 1.80 11.50 18.31
C LYS A 77 1.36 10.38 19.26
N ASP A 78 1.13 9.18 18.70
CA ASP A 78 0.61 8.01 19.41
C ASP A 78 1.65 6.87 19.48
N GLY A 79 2.85 7.07 18.94
CA GLY A 79 3.92 6.09 18.85
C GLY A 79 5.26 6.58 19.40
N THR A 80 6.35 5.91 19.02
CA THR A 80 7.72 6.22 19.42
C THR A 80 8.67 6.32 18.24
N ASP A 81 9.76 7.11 18.39
CA ASP A 81 10.83 7.22 17.39
C ASP A 81 11.49 5.87 17.08
N GLU A 82 11.65 5.02 18.08
CA GLU A 82 12.26 3.71 17.92
C GLU A 82 11.39 2.80 17.07
N GLU A 83 10.08 2.80 17.33
CA GLU A 83 9.12 2.04 16.54
C GLU A 83 9.01 2.60 15.12
N LEU A 84 8.94 3.92 14.93
CA LEU A 84 8.96 4.55 13.62
C LEU A 84 10.16 4.05 12.78
N LYS A 85 11.37 4.09 13.34
CA LYS A 85 12.58 3.62 12.64
C LYS A 85 12.49 2.13 12.27
N SER A 86 11.97 1.32 13.18
CA SER A 86 11.76 -0.12 12.96
C SER A 86 10.76 -0.37 11.82
N GLN A 87 9.61 0.31 11.87
CA GLN A 87 8.56 0.16 10.86
C GLN A 87 9.00 0.69 9.49
N LEU A 88 9.68 1.85 9.44
CA LEU A 88 10.28 2.37 8.21
C LEU A 88 11.28 1.40 7.58
N ALA A 89 12.09 0.70 8.40
CA ALA A 89 13.02 -0.31 7.91
C ALA A 89 12.29 -1.50 7.29
N LYS A 90 11.20 -1.98 7.92
CA LYS A 90 10.35 -3.06 7.39
C LYS A 90 9.72 -2.67 6.06
N VAL A 91 9.02 -1.52 6.00
CA VAL A 91 8.35 -1.04 4.78
C VAL A 91 9.35 -0.86 3.64
N LYS A 92 10.50 -0.23 3.90
CA LYS A 92 11.55 -0.06 2.90
C LYS A 92 12.12 -1.40 2.41
N THR A 93 12.18 -2.41 3.28
CA THR A 93 12.63 -3.77 2.89
C THR A 93 11.61 -4.44 1.99
N ILE A 94 10.32 -4.35 2.33
CA ILE A 94 9.23 -4.87 1.49
C ILE A 94 9.27 -4.21 0.10
N LEU A 95 9.34 -2.88 0.05
CA LEU A 95 9.32 -2.11 -1.20
C LEU A 95 10.59 -2.24 -2.06
N LYS A 96 11.62 -2.96 -1.59
CA LYS A 96 12.81 -3.32 -2.38
C LYS A 96 12.66 -4.61 -3.17
N ALA A 97 11.61 -5.42 -2.92
CA ALA A 97 11.38 -6.64 -3.68
C ALA A 97 11.18 -6.31 -5.16
N GLU A 98 11.65 -7.20 -6.05
CA GLU A 98 11.70 -6.98 -7.50
C GLU A 98 10.35 -6.65 -8.14
N LYS A 99 9.25 -7.10 -7.54
CA LYS A 99 7.89 -6.82 -8.03
C LYS A 99 7.45 -5.35 -7.89
N TYR A 100 8.10 -4.56 -7.03
CA TYR A 100 7.76 -3.15 -6.83
C TYR A 100 8.62 -2.25 -7.74
N ASN A 101 8.10 -1.92 -8.91
CA ASN A 101 8.73 -1.01 -9.85
C ASN A 101 8.77 0.42 -9.28
N ASP A 102 9.86 1.14 -9.53
CA ASP A 102 9.98 2.55 -9.12
C ASP A 102 9.37 3.46 -10.20
N LEU A 103 8.46 4.34 -9.78
CA LEU A 103 7.93 5.40 -10.64
C LEU A 103 8.56 6.75 -10.33
N MET A 104 8.50 7.17 -9.05
CA MET A 104 9.02 8.47 -8.63
C MET A 104 9.60 8.42 -7.21
N ARG A 105 10.59 9.29 -6.95
CA ARG A 105 11.12 9.55 -5.61
C ARG A 105 11.34 11.04 -5.44
N GLY A 106 10.97 11.58 -4.29
CA GLY A 106 11.14 13.00 -3.98
C GLY A 106 11.41 13.28 -2.51
N GLY A 107 11.76 14.53 -2.21
CA GLY A 107 11.93 15.02 -0.85
C GLY A 107 13.17 14.51 -0.11
N ASN A 108 13.23 14.82 1.19
CA ASN A 108 14.26 14.38 2.11
C ASN A 108 13.64 13.80 3.40
N PRO A 109 14.39 13.04 4.23
CA PRO A 109 13.82 12.36 5.38
C PRO A 109 13.30 13.27 6.51
N THR A 110 13.78 14.50 6.59
CA THR A 110 13.39 15.45 7.65
C THR A 110 12.09 16.16 7.29
N ASP A 111 12.08 16.84 6.14
CA ASP A 111 10.90 17.63 5.72
C ASP A 111 9.79 16.76 5.12
N GLY A 112 10.14 15.57 4.68
CA GLY A 112 9.23 14.58 4.08
C GLY A 112 9.84 13.92 2.85
N LYS A 113 9.74 12.62 2.76
CA LYS A 113 10.22 11.81 1.65
C LYS A 113 9.09 11.01 1.03
N LEU A 114 9.03 11.02 -0.29
CA LEU A 114 8.00 10.35 -1.09
C LEU A 114 8.63 9.28 -1.98
N TYR A 115 7.96 8.14 -2.07
CA TYR A 115 8.19 7.09 -3.05
C TYR A 115 6.86 6.74 -3.71
N ILE A 116 6.83 6.71 -5.02
CA ILE A 116 5.71 6.17 -5.78
C ILE A 116 6.23 4.95 -6.52
N LYS A 117 5.55 3.84 -6.33
CA LYS A 117 5.90 2.54 -6.90
C LYS A 117 4.65 1.86 -7.43
N TYR A 118 4.81 0.81 -8.25
CA TYR A 118 3.70 0.04 -8.77
C TYR A 118 4.08 -1.44 -8.94
N ILE A 119 3.07 -2.28 -9.05
CA ILE A 119 3.16 -3.70 -9.41
C ILE A 119 2.44 -3.87 -10.75
N GLY A 120 3.00 -4.66 -11.65
CA GLY A 120 2.50 -4.87 -13.00
C GLY A 120 3.42 -4.26 -14.06
N GLU A 121 2.91 -4.11 -15.26
CA GLU A 121 3.55 -3.42 -16.38
C GLU A 121 2.93 -2.01 -16.54
N ASP A 122 3.58 -1.09 -17.24
CA ASP A 122 3.14 0.33 -17.35
C ASP A 122 1.72 0.48 -17.92
N SER A 123 1.28 -0.47 -18.73
CA SER A 123 -0.06 -0.50 -19.35
C SER A 123 -1.08 -1.36 -18.61
N GLU A 124 -0.65 -2.13 -17.61
CA GLU A 124 -1.46 -3.09 -16.86
C GLU A 124 -0.97 -3.14 -15.42
N ILE A 125 -1.31 -2.10 -14.63
CA ILE A 125 -0.92 -1.99 -13.23
C ILE A 125 -1.97 -2.67 -12.35
N ASP A 126 -1.53 -3.58 -11.47
CA ASP A 126 -2.37 -4.21 -10.44
C ASP A 126 -2.46 -3.37 -9.17
N GLU A 127 -1.38 -2.64 -8.86
CA GLU A 127 -1.26 -1.87 -7.62
C GLU A 127 -0.37 -0.65 -7.83
N LEU A 128 -0.88 0.55 -7.47
CA LEU A 128 -0.09 1.77 -7.33
C LEU A 128 0.11 2.06 -5.85
N ILE A 129 1.35 2.32 -5.44
CA ILE A 129 1.73 2.54 -4.05
C ILE A 129 2.33 3.93 -3.89
N ILE A 130 1.76 4.72 -2.99
CA ILE A 130 2.30 6.00 -2.53
C ILE A 130 2.79 5.81 -1.10
N PHE A 131 4.09 5.92 -0.87
CA PHE A 131 4.71 5.84 0.45
C PHE A 131 5.39 7.15 0.80
N GLY A 132 4.80 7.88 1.76
CA GLY A 132 5.33 9.12 2.29
C GLY A 132 5.78 8.96 3.74
N PHE A 133 6.90 9.58 4.15
CA PHE A 133 7.31 9.63 5.55
C PHE A 133 8.12 10.87 5.89
N SER A 134 8.03 11.28 7.17
CA SER A 134 8.91 12.25 7.82
C SER A 134 9.41 11.65 9.13
N LEU A 135 10.65 11.96 9.52
CA LEU A 135 11.18 11.49 10.80
C LEU A 135 10.57 12.21 12.00
N ASP A 136 9.90 13.35 11.78
CA ASP A 136 9.29 14.16 12.82
C ASP A 136 7.80 13.85 13.03
N ASN A 137 7.11 13.25 12.03
CA ASN A 137 5.65 13.04 12.06
C ASN A 137 5.25 11.55 12.02
N GLY A 138 5.93 10.73 11.20
CA GLY A 138 5.55 9.35 10.96
C GLY A 138 5.56 8.98 9.49
N PHE A 139 4.67 8.07 9.07
CA PHE A 139 4.56 7.67 7.67
C PHE A 139 3.13 7.31 7.27
N VAL A 140 2.89 7.34 5.96
CA VAL A 140 1.67 6.88 5.31
C VAL A 140 2.01 5.97 4.13
N ILE A 141 1.20 4.94 3.94
CA ILE A 141 1.19 4.11 2.73
C ILE A 141 -0.23 4.13 2.19
N ILE A 142 -0.38 4.54 0.95
CA ILE A 142 -1.65 4.50 0.21
C ILE A 142 -1.45 3.51 -0.94
N ARG A 143 -2.41 2.60 -1.11
CA ARG A 143 -2.43 1.62 -2.18
C ARG A 143 -3.71 1.78 -2.97
N PHE A 144 -3.59 2.02 -4.26
CA PHE A 144 -4.67 1.89 -5.22
C PHE A 144 -4.61 0.46 -5.75
N LEU A 145 -5.68 -0.26 -5.62
CA LEU A 145 -5.83 -1.63 -6.07
C LEU A 145 -6.90 -1.65 -7.15
N GLY A 146 -6.64 -2.32 -8.23
CA GLY A 146 -7.56 -2.40 -9.35
C GLY A 146 -7.10 -3.44 -10.37
N ASP A 147 -7.76 -3.45 -11.51
CA ASP A 147 -7.52 -4.38 -12.60
C ASP A 147 -7.26 -3.57 -13.86
N ASP A 148 -6.21 -3.92 -14.60
CA ASP A 148 -5.82 -3.25 -15.86
C ASP A 148 -5.66 -1.71 -15.74
N MET A 149 -5.19 -1.20 -14.59
CA MET A 149 -4.95 0.23 -14.40
C MET A 149 -3.84 0.72 -15.32
N GLU A 150 -4.07 1.79 -16.07
CA GLU A 150 -3.04 2.46 -16.86
C GLU A 150 -2.45 3.66 -16.10
N LEU A 151 -1.13 3.68 -15.91
CA LEU A 151 -0.44 4.73 -15.17
C LEU A 151 -0.74 6.14 -15.71
N SER A 152 -0.75 6.29 -17.04
CA SER A 152 -1.05 7.57 -17.70
C SER A 152 -2.45 8.11 -17.37
N LYS A 153 -3.44 7.23 -17.26
CA LYS A 153 -4.82 7.59 -16.92
C LYS A 153 -4.97 7.89 -15.42
N ILE A 154 -4.33 7.11 -14.55
CA ILE A 154 -4.34 7.35 -13.10
C ILE A 154 -3.74 8.72 -12.76
N MET A 155 -2.70 9.16 -13.46
CA MET A 155 -2.10 10.48 -13.25
C MET A 155 -3.06 11.64 -13.59
N GLU A 156 -4.05 11.44 -14.47
CA GLU A 156 -5.07 12.44 -14.77
C GLU A 156 -6.07 12.67 -13.62
N LEU A 157 -6.08 11.78 -12.62
CA LEU A 157 -6.93 11.94 -11.43
C LEU A 157 -6.39 12.98 -10.43
N GLU A 158 -5.14 13.43 -10.56
CA GLU A 158 -4.57 14.46 -9.68
C GLU A 158 -5.47 15.71 -9.64
N ASN A 159 -6.04 16.09 -10.80
CA ASN A 159 -6.84 17.31 -10.93
C ASN A 159 -8.23 17.24 -10.27
N ILE A 160 -8.68 16.04 -9.87
CA ILE A 160 -10.02 15.83 -9.30
C ILE A 160 -10.00 15.40 -7.83
N VAL A 161 -8.82 15.15 -7.25
CA VAL A 161 -8.69 14.69 -5.86
C VAL A 161 -9.40 15.60 -4.87
N ASP A 162 -9.32 16.93 -5.07
CA ASP A 162 -9.96 17.92 -4.20
C ASP A 162 -11.50 17.93 -4.32
N GLN A 163 -12.06 17.31 -5.36
CA GLN A 163 -13.49 17.24 -5.63
C GLN A 163 -14.14 15.97 -5.10
N LEU A 164 -13.31 14.96 -4.74
CA LEU A 164 -13.79 13.69 -4.19
C LEU A 164 -14.41 13.91 -2.81
N ASP A 165 -15.56 13.27 -2.56
CA ASP A 165 -16.19 13.26 -1.24
C ASP A 165 -15.39 12.38 -0.26
N THR A 166 -14.52 13.04 0.51
CA THR A 166 -13.67 12.36 1.49
C THR A 166 -14.32 12.26 2.88
N GLU A 167 -15.44 12.95 3.13
CA GLU A 167 -16.12 12.95 4.43
C GLU A 167 -16.73 11.56 4.74
N ASN A 168 -17.40 10.97 3.75
CA ASN A 168 -18.03 9.66 3.88
C ASN A 168 -17.01 8.51 4.00
N ALA A 169 -15.81 8.69 3.46
CA ALA A 169 -14.77 7.67 3.42
C ALA A 169 -13.84 7.66 4.65
N ASN A 170 -14.16 8.45 5.70
CA ASN A 170 -13.32 8.63 6.90
C ASN A 170 -11.89 9.14 6.60
N VAL A 171 -11.68 9.73 5.43
CA VAL A 171 -10.37 10.28 5.01
C VAL A 171 -9.98 11.48 5.87
N GLU A 172 -10.97 12.27 6.34
CA GLU A 172 -10.74 13.38 7.27
C GLU A 172 -10.10 12.89 8.58
N GLY A 173 -10.59 11.78 9.14
CA GLY A 173 -10.00 11.17 10.34
C GLY A 173 -8.57 10.72 10.09
N PHE A 174 -8.29 10.16 8.91
CA PHE A 174 -6.96 9.77 8.49
C PHE A 174 -6.03 10.97 8.32
N MET A 175 -6.49 12.04 7.68
CA MET A 175 -5.72 13.28 7.53
C MET A 175 -5.40 13.94 8.88
N LYS A 176 -6.36 13.98 9.82
CA LYS A 176 -6.13 14.47 11.20
C LYS A 176 -5.12 13.62 11.96
N PHE A 177 -5.03 12.34 11.68
CA PHE A 177 -4.06 11.45 12.30
C PHE A 177 -2.62 11.77 11.84
N LEU A 178 -2.44 12.21 10.59
CA LEU A 178 -1.14 12.55 10.01
C LEU A 178 -0.65 13.96 10.35
N LEU A 179 -1.57 14.90 10.59
CA LEU A 179 -1.27 16.32 10.88
C LEU A 179 -1.22 16.62 12.38
#